data_6602f7cabb7c996d7666510cee6f9862
#
_entry.id   6602f7cabb7c996d7666510cee6f9862
#
_cell.length_a   1.000
_cell.length_b   1.000
_cell.length_c   1.000
_cell.angle_alpha   90.00
_cell.angle_beta   90.00
_cell.angle_gamma   90.00
#
_symmetry.space_group_name_H-M   'P 1'
#
loop_
_entity.id
_entity.type
_entity.pdbx_description
1 polymer ?
#
loop_
_entity_poly.entity_id
_entity_poly.type
_entity_poly.pdbx_seq_one_letter_code
_entity_poly.pdbx_strand_id
1 'polypeptide(L)'
;MKNNFDFEFDTKKSETNKKKHGIDFIEAQELWNDDAGVIFDARSEDEKRYALISKLKEKMWVTIFTLRGEAIRLISVRRARKKEVELYEQED
;
A
#
# COMPACT_ATOMS: atom_id res chain seq x y z
N MET A 1 -14.43 -11.17 0.11
CA MET A 1 -14.00 -11.62 -1.22
C MET A 1 -12.65 -11.04 -1.57
N LYS A 2 -11.79 -11.85 -2.12
CA LYS A 2 -10.45 -11.38 -2.44
C LYS A 2 -10.42 -10.62 -3.76
N ASN A 3 -9.55 -9.64 -3.82
CA ASN A 3 -9.31 -8.90 -5.05
C ASN A 3 -8.51 -9.74 -6.02
N ASN A 4 -8.75 -9.55 -7.30
CA ASN A 4 -8.03 -10.24 -8.35
C ASN A 4 -7.09 -9.30 -9.08
N PHE A 5 -6.34 -8.52 -8.31
CA PHE A 5 -5.34 -7.63 -8.90
C PHE A 5 -4.08 -8.39 -9.21
N ASP A 6 -3.43 -7.99 -10.29
CA ASP A 6 -2.08 -8.46 -10.58
C ASP A 6 -1.09 -7.58 -9.88
N PHE A 7 -0.24 -8.17 -9.05
CA PHE A 7 0.78 -7.42 -8.33
C PHE A 7 2.15 -7.78 -8.85
N GLU A 8 3.03 -6.77 -8.87
CA GLU A 8 4.43 -7.03 -9.16
C GLU A 8 5.29 -6.21 -8.21
N PHE A 9 6.52 -6.63 -8.02
CA PHE A 9 7.43 -5.95 -7.13
C PHE A 9 8.83 -6.53 -7.24
N ASP A 10 9.79 -5.78 -6.71
CA ASP A 10 11.19 -6.23 -6.64
C ASP A 10 11.35 -7.07 -5.39
N THR A 11 11.83 -8.31 -5.56
CA THR A 11 11.95 -9.24 -4.45
C THR A 11 12.86 -8.72 -3.34
N LYS A 12 13.97 -8.07 -3.72
CA LYS A 12 14.89 -7.54 -2.72
C LYS A 12 14.26 -6.41 -1.92
N LYS A 13 13.49 -5.57 -2.60
CA LYS A 13 12.78 -4.50 -1.90
C LYS A 13 11.73 -5.05 -0.95
N SER A 14 11.09 -6.14 -1.33
CA SER A 14 10.14 -6.80 -0.45
C SER A 14 10.83 -7.26 0.84
N GLU A 15 11.99 -7.88 0.70
CA GLU A 15 12.75 -8.35 1.85
C GLU A 15 13.20 -7.21 2.74
N THR A 16 13.68 -6.13 2.12
CA THR A 16 14.10 -4.96 2.87
C THR A 16 12.92 -4.33 3.62
N ASN A 17 11.78 -4.31 2.96
CA ASN A 17 10.57 -3.76 3.58
C ASN A 17 10.17 -4.57 4.81
N LYS A 18 10.30 -5.90 4.73
CA LYS A 18 9.99 -6.76 5.87
C LYS A 18 10.88 -6.44 7.05
N LYS A 19 12.17 -6.23 6.79
CA LYS A 19 13.11 -5.93 7.86
C LYS A 19 12.85 -4.56 8.48
N LYS A 20 12.51 -3.57 7.66
CA LYS A 20 12.32 -2.21 8.15
C LYS A 20 10.98 -2.01 8.82
N HIS A 21 9.94 -2.58 8.27
CA HIS A 21 8.57 -2.22 8.66
C HIS A 21 7.73 -3.40 9.12
N GLY A 22 8.27 -4.61 9.05
CA GLY A 22 7.55 -5.78 9.57
C GLY A 22 6.53 -6.35 8.62
N ILE A 23 6.52 -5.91 7.38
CA ILE A 23 5.58 -6.39 6.37
C ILE A 23 6.32 -6.48 5.04
N ASP A 24 6.15 -7.59 4.34
CA ASP A 24 6.72 -7.72 2.99
C ASP A 24 5.64 -7.43 1.95
N PHE A 25 6.03 -7.52 0.68
CA PHE A 25 5.10 -7.14 -0.38
C PHE A 25 4.10 -8.25 -0.73
N ILE A 26 4.34 -9.46 -0.26
CA ILE A 26 3.34 -10.51 -0.41
C ILE A 26 2.21 -10.27 0.59
N GLU A 27 2.58 -10.00 1.84
CA GLU A 27 1.60 -9.70 2.87
C GLU A 27 0.82 -8.43 2.54
N ALA A 28 1.50 -7.45 1.96
CA ALA A 28 0.89 -6.16 1.66
C ALA A 28 -0.22 -6.26 0.62
N GLN A 29 -0.24 -7.31 -0.18
CA GLN A 29 -1.29 -7.46 -1.18
C GLN A 29 -2.67 -7.55 -0.53
N GLU A 30 -2.73 -8.03 0.70
CA GLU A 30 -4.00 -8.12 1.42
C GLU A 30 -4.57 -6.76 1.81
N LEU A 31 -3.75 -5.72 1.75
CA LEU A 31 -4.22 -4.38 2.07
C LEU A 31 -5.27 -3.89 1.07
N TRP A 32 -5.31 -4.48 -0.11
CA TRP A 32 -6.31 -4.15 -1.12
C TRP A 32 -7.68 -4.77 -0.83
N ASN A 33 -7.77 -5.63 0.19
CA ASN A 33 -9.05 -6.24 0.55
C ASN A 33 -9.86 -5.36 1.51
N ASP A 34 -9.31 -4.26 1.97
CA ASP A 34 -10.02 -3.36 2.88
C ASP A 34 -10.90 -2.41 2.07
N ASP A 35 -12.22 -2.61 2.15
CA ASP A 35 -13.17 -1.81 1.40
C ASP A 35 -13.17 -0.35 1.80
N ALA A 36 -12.68 -0.04 2.98
CA ALA A 36 -12.62 1.34 3.45
C ALA A 36 -11.30 2.02 3.08
N GLY A 37 -10.42 1.33 2.39
CA GLY A 37 -9.14 1.92 1.98
C GLY A 37 -9.33 3.16 1.13
N VAL A 38 -8.43 4.13 1.30
CA VAL A 38 -8.49 5.36 0.53
C VAL A 38 -7.18 5.55 -0.22
N ILE A 39 -7.27 6.11 -1.42
CA ILE A 39 -6.12 6.30 -2.28
C ILE A 39 -5.92 7.78 -2.53
N PHE A 40 -4.68 8.23 -2.38
CA PHE A 40 -4.28 9.59 -2.66
C PHE A 40 -3.10 9.59 -3.61
N ASP A 41 -2.88 10.73 -4.27
CA ASP A 41 -1.68 10.88 -5.08
C ASP A 41 -0.48 10.94 -4.14
N ALA A 42 0.60 10.27 -4.53
CA ALA A 42 1.85 10.32 -3.79
C ALA A 42 2.86 11.13 -4.60
N ARG A 43 3.80 11.76 -3.88
CA ARG A 43 4.82 12.56 -4.54
C ARG A 43 5.73 11.68 -5.39
N SER A 44 6.00 12.14 -6.60
CA SER A 44 6.86 11.40 -7.50
C SER A 44 7.41 12.35 -8.56
N GLU A 45 8.65 12.11 -8.96
CA GLU A 45 9.29 12.94 -9.98
C GLU A 45 9.23 12.33 -11.36
N ASP A 46 9.11 11.02 -11.43
CA ASP A 46 9.17 10.34 -12.72
C ASP A 46 7.83 9.81 -13.16
N GLU A 47 7.36 8.77 -12.51
CA GLU A 47 6.11 8.14 -12.86
C GLU A 47 5.06 8.49 -11.81
N LYS A 48 3.82 8.41 -12.20
CA LYS A 48 2.72 8.67 -11.28
C LYS A 48 2.71 7.62 -10.18
N ARG A 49 2.64 8.07 -8.93
CA ARG A 49 2.58 7.18 -7.78
C ARG A 49 1.36 7.49 -6.93
N TYR A 50 0.93 6.48 -6.20
CA TYR A 50 -0.26 6.55 -5.36
C TYR A 50 0.04 6.02 -3.98
N ALA A 51 -0.75 6.47 -3.02
CA ALA A 51 -0.65 5.99 -1.63
C ALA A 51 -2.00 5.39 -1.26
N LEU A 52 -1.99 4.12 -0.87
CA LEU A 52 -3.18 3.45 -0.34
C LEU A 52 -3.06 3.42 1.17
N ILE A 53 -4.03 4.03 1.85
CA ILE A 53 -4.11 3.96 3.31
C ILE A 53 -5.18 2.94 3.64
N SER A 54 -4.80 1.85 4.30
CA SER A 54 -5.74 0.77 4.57
C SER A 54 -5.32 0.00 5.80
N LYS A 55 -6.21 -0.87 6.26
CA LYS A 55 -6.04 -1.61 7.51
C LYS A 55 -5.80 -3.08 7.22
N LEU A 56 -4.90 -3.67 7.98
CA LEU A 56 -4.66 -5.11 7.94
C LEU A 56 -4.34 -5.57 9.36
N LYS A 57 -5.12 -6.52 9.87
CA LYS A 57 -4.90 -7.10 11.20
C LYS A 57 -4.79 -6.03 12.27
N GLU A 58 -5.75 -5.13 12.28
CA GLU A 58 -5.89 -4.08 13.28
C GLU A 58 -4.82 -3.01 13.22
N LYS A 59 -4.00 -2.99 12.19
CA LYS A 59 -2.97 -1.99 12.01
C LYS A 59 -3.20 -1.23 10.72
N MET A 60 -2.83 0.05 10.76
CA MET A 60 -2.98 0.92 9.60
C MET A 60 -1.67 1.05 8.86
N TRP A 61 -1.73 0.93 7.54
CA TRP A 61 -0.56 0.95 6.68
C TRP A 61 -0.74 1.92 5.54
N VAL A 62 0.38 2.40 5.02
CA VAL A 62 0.40 3.18 3.78
C VAL A 62 1.25 2.43 2.78
N THR A 63 0.66 2.13 1.63
CA THR A 63 1.36 1.46 0.54
C THR A 63 1.56 2.43 -0.60
N ILE A 64 2.81 2.60 -1.00
CA ILE A 64 3.13 3.42 -2.18
C ILE A 64 3.23 2.47 -3.35
N PHE A 65 2.52 2.79 -4.43
CA PHE A 65 2.51 1.92 -5.60
C PHE A 65 2.36 2.74 -6.87
N THR A 66 2.62 2.11 -8.00
CA THR A 66 2.36 2.72 -9.29
C THR A 66 1.63 1.68 -10.15
N LEU A 67 1.11 2.11 -11.27
CA LEU A 67 0.42 1.21 -12.18
C LEU A 67 1.29 0.95 -13.40
N ARG A 68 1.40 -0.30 -13.78
CA ARG A 68 2.13 -0.72 -14.97
C ARG A 68 1.20 -1.56 -15.80
N GLY A 69 0.61 -0.92 -16.83
CA GLY A 69 -0.45 -1.58 -17.56
C GLY A 69 -1.58 -1.88 -16.60
N GLU A 70 -1.93 -3.16 -16.47
CA GLU A 70 -2.99 -3.56 -15.53
C GLU A 70 -2.44 -4.06 -14.20
N ALA A 71 -1.13 -4.00 -14.02
CA ALA A 71 -0.52 -4.49 -12.80
C ALA A 71 -0.31 -3.36 -11.81
N ILE A 72 -0.39 -3.72 -10.52
CA ILE A 72 -0.10 -2.81 -9.42
C ILE A 72 1.32 -3.12 -8.98
N ARG A 73 2.22 -2.15 -9.15
CA ARG A 73 3.61 -2.36 -8.76
C ARG A 73 3.86 -1.75 -7.39
N LEU A 74 4.17 -2.62 -6.42
CA LEU A 74 4.39 -2.19 -5.04
C LEU A 74 5.79 -1.59 -4.92
N ILE A 75 5.88 -0.45 -4.23
CA ILE A 75 7.14 0.27 -4.08
C ILE A 75 7.60 0.27 -2.63
N SER A 76 6.70 0.58 -1.69
CA SER A 76 7.03 0.55 -0.28
C SER A 76 5.77 0.45 0.56
N VAL A 77 5.90 -0.10 1.77
CA VAL A 77 4.78 -0.23 2.70
C VAL A 77 5.31 0.13 4.08
N ARG A 78 4.59 0.99 4.80
CA ARG A 78 4.97 1.38 6.15
C ARG A 78 3.72 1.61 6.99
N ARG A 79 3.93 1.69 8.30
CA ARG A 79 2.81 2.00 9.17
C ARG A 79 2.34 3.42 8.91
N ALA A 80 1.04 3.62 9.01
CA ALA A 80 0.45 4.93 8.78
C ALA A 80 0.77 5.87 9.94
N ARG A 81 0.95 7.14 9.61
CA ARG A 81 1.17 8.18 10.59
C ARG A 81 -0.18 8.73 11.02
N LYS A 82 -0.17 9.52 12.09
CA LYS A 82 -1.42 10.01 12.65
C LYS A 82 -2.31 10.71 11.64
N LYS A 83 -1.73 11.59 10.83
CA LYS A 83 -2.52 12.31 9.83
C LYS A 83 -3.12 11.37 8.79
N GLU A 84 -2.40 10.33 8.46
CA GLU A 84 -2.88 9.38 7.47
C GLU A 84 -4.03 8.55 8.03
N VAL A 85 -3.93 8.17 9.29
CA VAL A 85 -5.03 7.48 9.95
C VAL A 85 -6.27 8.37 9.96
N GLU A 86 -6.08 9.66 10.20
CA GLU A 86 -7.20 10.60 10.20
C GLU A 86 -7.85 10.70 8.83
N LEU A 87 -7.05 10.67 7.76
CA LEU A 87 -7.61 10.69 6.42
C LEU A 87 -8.47 9.47 6.15
N TYR A 88 -8.00 8.32 6.61
CA TYR A 88 -8.76 7.08 6.48
C TYR A 88 -10.08 7.16 7.26
N GLU A 89 -10.04 7.73 8.46
CA GLU A 89 -11.20 7.78 9.33
C GLU A 89 -12.21 8.88 8.97
N GLN A 90 -11.82 9.81 8.09
CA GLN A 90 -12.75 10.85 7.67
C GLN A 90 -13.83 10.34 6.73
N GLU A 91 -13.63 9.16 6.20
CA GLU A 91 -14.60 8.56 5.32
C GLU A 91 -15.86 8.22 6.06
N ASP A 92 -16.95 8.65 5.56
CA ASP A 92 -18.24 8.38 6.19
C ASP A 92 -19.11 7.54 5.34
#